data_a7d26d5c29b7d833ba12bc805cd3d320
#
_entry.id   a7d26d5c29b7d833ba12bc805cd3d320
#
_cell.length_a   1.000
_cell.length_b   1.000
_cell.length_c   1.000
_cell.angle_alpha   90.00
_cell.angle_beta   90.00
_cell.angle_gamma   90.00
#
_symmetry.space_group_name_H-M   'P 1'
#
loop_
_entity.id
_entity.type
_entity.pdbx_description
1 polymer ?
#
loop_
_entity_poly.entity_id
_entity_poly.type
_entity_poly.pdbx_seq_one_letter_code
_entity_poly.pdbx_strand_id
1 'polypeptide(L)'
;MVNYEVIDNYLPQKDFEHIRNIFLGKQFPWHFLEDVAEKGKVQEEVPHFYLYHMLFEFWRPGSNFFGVLEPLLMKLKPRALVRIKANLYQSTPDIIKHGEHVDFDWEHK
;
A
#
# COMPACT_ATOMS: atom_id res chain seq x y z
N MET A 1 6.86 12.86 16.12
CA MET A 1 7.54 13.27 14.90
C MET A 1 7.91 12.09 14.04
N VAL A 2 7.72 12.21 12.77
CA VAL A 2 8.02 11.12 11.85
C VAL A 2 9.21 11.50 10.99
N ASN A 3 10.19 10.62 10.96
CA ASN A 3 11.33 10.79 10.06
C ASN A 3 11.11 9.92 8.84
N TYR A 4 11.22 10.53 7.69
CA TYR A 4 11.06 9.78 6.47
C TYR A 4 12.01 10.33 5.41
N GLU A 5 12.22 9.53 4.41
CA GLU A 5 13.10 9.86 3.31
C GLU A 5 12.42 9.47 2.01
N VAL A 6 12.51 10.35 1.03
CA VAL A 6 11.96 10.08 -0.30
C VAL A 6 13.14 9.83 -1.23
N ILE A 7 13.16 8.66 -1.84
CA ILE A 7 14.22 8.28 -2.76
C ILE A 7 13.59 8.02 -4.11
N ASP A 8 13.85 8.91 -5.06
CA ASP A 8 13.35 8.73 -6.41
C ASP A 8 14.12 7.64 -7.11
N ASN A 9 13.43 6.90 -7.95
CA ASN A 9 14.04 5.84 -8.76
C ASN A 9 14.78 4.83 -7.90
N TYR A 10 14.17 4.48 -6.77
CA TYR A 10 14.80 3.57 -5.84
C TYR A 10 15.06 2.19 -6.44
N LEU A 11 14.11 1.69 -7.23
CA LEU A 11 14.28 0.44 -7.93
C LEU A 11 14.78 0.69 -9.34
N PRO A 12 15.59 -0.21 -9.91
CA PRO A 12 15.89 -0.13 -11.34
C PRO A 12 14.61 -0.05 -12.14
N GLN A 13 14.64 0.68 -13.23
CA GLN A 13 13.46 0.93 -14.04
C GLN A 13 12.78 -0.38 -14.47
N LYS A 14 13.58 -1.37 -14.81
CA LYS A 14 13.07 -2.65 -15.26
C LYS A 14 12.27 -3.34 -14.15
N ASP A 15 12.77 -3.31 -12.91
CA ASP A 15 12.09 -3.93 -11.81
C ASP A 15 10.81 -3.18 -11.45
N PHE A 16 10.87 -1.86 -11.48
CA PHE A 16 9.70 -1.06 -11.21
C PHE A 16 8.59 -1.34 -12.23
N GLU A 17 8.97 -1.40 -13.51
CA GLU A 17 7.98 -1.64 -14.56
C GLU A 17 7.37 -3.03 -14.44
N HIS A 18 8.16 -4.00 -14.05
CA HIS A 18 7.65 -5.35 -13.88
C HIS A 18 6.57 -5.38 -12.78
N ILE A 19 6.87 -4.77 -11.63
CA ILE A 19 5.91 -4.74 -10.53
C ILE A 19 4.66 -3.96 -10.94
N ARG A 20 4.86 -2.80 -11.57
CA ARG A 20 3.74 -1.98 -12.00
C ARG A 20 2.82 -2.72 -12.96
N ASN A 21 3.41 -3.40 -13.93
CA ASN A 21 2.62 -4.08 -14.94
C ASN A 21 1.83 -5.24 -14.36
N ILE A 22 2.37 -5.91 -13.35
CA ILE A 22 1.61 -6.97 -12.69
C ILE A 22 0.50 -6.40 -11.85
N PHE A 23 0.79 -5.35 -11.07
CA PHE A 23 -0.24 -4.77 -10.19
C PHE A 23 -1.38 -4.15 -10.98
N LEU A 24 -1.11 -3.62 -12.15
CA LEU A 24 -2.14 -3.02 -12.99
C LEU A 24 -2.68 -3.98 -14.04
N GLY A 25 -2.25 -5.22 -14.01
CA GLY A 25 -2.69 -6.21 -14.96
C GLY A 25 -4.01 -6.84 -14.56
N LYS A 26 -4.56 -7.63 -15.46
CA LYS A 26 -5.89 -8.18 -15.28
C LYS A 26 -5.93 -9.30 -14.25
N GLN A 27 -4.80 -9.91 -13.96
CA GLN A 27 -4.76 -11.03 -13.04
C GLN A 27 -4.62 -10.64 -11.59
N PHE A 28 -4.23 -9.40 -11.32
CA PHE A 28 -3.98 -8.95 -9.96
C PHE A 28 -5.30 -8.56 -9.29
N PRO A 29 -5.75 -9.27 -8.25
CA PRO A 29 -7.06 -9.00 -7.67
C PRO A 29 -7.03 -7.80 -6.74
N TRP A 30 -7.93 -6.86 -6.96
CA TRP A 30 -8.12 -5.72 -6.10
C TRP A 30 -9.44 -5.88 -5.37
N HIS A 31 -9.44 -5.63 -4.07
CA HIS A 31 -10.62 -5.77 -3.25
C HIS A 31 -11.12 -4.41 -2.81
N PHE A 32 -12.42 -4.29 -2.74
CA PHE A 32 -13.06 -3.02 -2.42
C PHE A 32 -13.06 -2.78 -0.92
N LEU A 33 -12.75 -1.55 -0.52
CA LEU A 33 -12.86 -1.13 0.86
C LEU A 33 -13.41 0.29 0.88
N GLU A 34 -14.48 0.49 1.64
CA GLU A 34 -15.23 1.71 1.53
C GLU A 34 -14.59 2.90 2.23
N ASP A 35 -13.99 2.72 3.37
CA ASP A 35 -13.40 3.80 4.14
C ASP A 35 -11.90 3.67 4.19
N VAL A 36 -11.19 4.79 4.05
CA VAL A 36 -9.73 4.76 4.07
C VAL A 36 -9.17 5.12 5.43
N ALA A 37 -9.96 5.72 6.30
CA ALA A 37 -9.49 6.13 7.61
C ALA A 37 -10.65 6.02 8.57
N GLU A 38 -10.47 6.49 9.80
CA GLU A 38 -11.56 6.47 10.76
C GLU A 38 -12.74 7.26 10.22
N LYS A 39 -13.91 6.72 10.45
CA LYS A 39 -15.13 7.41 10.06
C LYS A 39 -15.20 8.75 10.73
N GLY A 40 -15.74 9.72 10.02
CA GLY A 40 -15.86 11.06 10.55
C GLY A 40 -14.67 11.94 10.29
N LYS A 41 -13.61 11.38 9.77
CA LYS A 41 -12.43 12.17 9.50
C LYS A 41 -12.21 12.42 8.03
N VAL A 42 -13.15 12.04 7.17
CA VAL A 42 -13.04 12.26 5.74
C VAL A 42 -14.21 13.11 5.30
N GLN A 43 -14.04 13.75 4.15
CA GLN A 43 -15.09 14.59 3.61
C GLN A 43 -16.19 13.73 3.04
N GLU A 44 -17.40 14.17 3.25
CA GLU A 44 -18.53 13.35 2.89
C GLU A 44 -19.06 13.57 1.50
N GLU A 45 -18.73 14.69 0.88
CA GLU A 45 -19.23 14.92 -0.47
C GLU A 45 -18.49 14.13 -1.51
N VAL A 46 -17.39 13.50 -1.14
CA VAL A 46 -16.53 12.79 -2.09
C VAL A 46 -16.47 11.32 -1.68
N PRO A 47 -16.60 10.41 -2.64
CA PRO A 47 -16.48 8.99 -2.27
C PRO A 47 -15.14 8.69 -1.66
N HIS A 48 -15.16 7.99 -0.53
CA HIS A 48 -13.95 7.65 0.19
C HIS A 48 -13.78 6.15 0.18
N PHE A 49 -13.37 5.61 -0.94
CA PHE A 49 -13.09 4.19 -1.00
C PHE A 49 -11.77 3.98 -1.72
N TYR A 50 -11.19 2.83 -1.51
CA TYR A 50 -10.02 2.43 -2.26
C TYR A 50 -10.03 0.92 -2.41
N LEU A 51 -9.17 0.45 -3.29
CA LEU A 51 -9.02 -0.96 -3.52
C LEU A 51 -7.71 -1.40 -2.90
N TYR A 52 -7.66 -2.63 -2.44
CA TYR A 52 -6.48 -3.12 -1.77
C TYR A 52 -6.18 -4.56 -2.15
N HIS A 53 -4.96 -4.97 -1.90
CA HIS A 53 -4.53 -6.34 -2.06
C HIS A 53 -3.53 -6.63 -0.96
N MET A 54 -3.78 -7.66 -0.16
CA MET A 54 -2.91 -8.00 0.95
C MET A 54 -1.85 -8.98 0.50
N LEU A 55 -0.60 -8.55 0.50
CA LEU A 55 0.51 -9.37 0.01
C LEU A 55 1.17 -10.19 1.11
N PHE A 56 1.19 -9.67 2.32
CA PHE A 56 1.80 -10.37 3.45
C PHE A 56 1.08 -9.95 4.72
N GLU A 57 0.69 -10.94 5.53
CA GLU A 57 0.00 -10.67 6.77
C GLU A 57 0.06 -11.91 7.64
N PHE A 58 0.04 -11.72 8.94
CA PHE A 58 0.05 -12.83 9.88
C PHE A 58 1.24 -13.76 9.66
N TRP A 59 2.40 -13.15 9.47
CA TRP A 59 3.68 -13.83 9.40
C TRP A 59 3.83 -14.76 8.21
N ARG A 60 3.06 -14.55 7.17
CA ARG A 60 3.16 -15.37 5.97
C ARG A 60 2.67 -14.59 4.76
N PRO A 61 3.07 -15.02 3.55
CA PRO A 61 2.50 -14.41 2.36
C PRO A 61 1.00 -14.65 2.31
N GLY A 62 0.27 -13.59 2.00
CA GLY A 62 -1.17 -13.67 1.86
C GLY A 62 -1.63 -13.77 0.42
N SER A 63 -0.70 -13.85 -0.51
CA SER A 63 -1.03 -13.79 -1.92
C SER A 63 0.04 -14.47 -2.74
N ASN A 64 -0.36 -15.05 -3.87
CA ASN A 64 0.59 -15.62 -4.80
C ASN A 64 1.46 -14.56 -5.46
N PHE A 65 1.09 -13.30 -5.32
CA PHE A 65 1.86 -12.21 -5.92
C PHE A 65 2.93 -11.66 -5.00
N PHE A 66 3.07 -12.24 -3.82
CA PHE A 66 4.09 -11.77 -2.88
C PHE A 66 5.49 -11.80 -3.50
N GLY A 67 5.80 -12.84 -4.26
CA GLY A 67 7.12 -12.98 -4.86
C GLY A 67 7.46 -11.90 -5.87
N VAL A 68 6.46 -11.20 -6.40
CA VAL A 68 6.70 -10.11 -7.33
C VAL A 68 7.50 -9.00 -6.67
N LEU A 69 7.45 -8.92 -5.34
CA LEU A 69 8.14 -7.87 -4.59
C LEU A 69 9.58 -8.22 -4.27
N GLU A 70 10.07 -9.34 -4.74
CA GLU A 70 11.43 -9.77 -4.40
C GLU A 70 12.48 -8.70 -4.66
N PRO A 71 12.49 -8.02 -5.82
CA PRO A 71 13.52 -7.00 -6.03
C PRO A 71 13.48 -5.90 -4.99
N LEU A 72 12.29 -5.51 -4.58
CA LEU A 72 12.15 -4.47 -3.57
C LEU A 72 12.63 -4.95 -2.22
N LEU A 73 12.23 -6.14 -1.82
CA LEU A 73 12.60 -6.68 -0.52
C LEU A 73 14.08 -6.96 -0.42
N MET A 74 14.69 -7.41 -1.52
CA MET A 74 16.12 -7.65 -1.51
C MET A 74 16.91 -6.36 -1.38
N LYS A 75 16.37 -5.27 -1.87
CA LYS A 75 17.04 -3.99 -1.74
C LYS A 75 16.82 -3.37 -0.37
N LEU A 76 15.61 -3.46 0.15
CA LEU A 76 15.28 -2.91 1.46
C LEU A 76 15.88 -3.69 2.59
N LYS A 77 15.95 -5.01 2.46
CA LYS A 77 16.51 -5.91 3.47
C LYS A 77 15.89 -5.67 4.84
N PRO A 78 14.56 -5.77 4.95
CA PRO A 78 13.92 -5.55 6.24
C PRO A 78 14.29 -6.67 7.21
N ARG A 79 14.33 -6.35 8.49
CA ARG A 79 14.61 -7.36 9.51
C ARG A 79 13.46 -8.32 9.67
N ALA A 80 12.24 -7.81 9.52
CA ALA A 80 11.04 -8.62 9.66
C ALA A 80 9.94 -7.97 8.87
N LEU A 81 8.95 -8.77 8.49
CA LEU A 81 7.80 -8.27 7.80
C LEU A 81 6.58 -8.45 8.70
N VAL A 82 5.81 -7.38 8.85
CA VAL A 82 4.58 -7.44 9.61
C VAL A 82 3.40 -7.50 8.65
N ARG A 83 3.36 -6.58 7.70
CA ARG A 83 2.28 -6.52 6.74
C ARG A 83 2.74 -5.80 5.50
N ILE A 84 2.30 -6.26 4.35
CA ILE A 84 2.50 -5.56 3.09
C ILE A 84 1.16 -5.51 2.39
N LYS A 85 0.68 -4.32 2.15
CA LYS A 85 -0.61 -4.10 1.53
C LYS A 85 -0.45 -3.11 0.39
N ALA A 86 -1.01 -3.44 -0.76
CA ALA A 86 -1.04 -2.52 -1.89
C ALA A 86 -2.38 -1.81 -1.88
N ASN A 87 -2.36 -0.50 -2.11
CA ASN A 87 -3.57 0.30 -2.16
C ASN A 87 -3.69 0.98 -3.50
N LEU A 88 -4.90 1.03 -4.02
CA LEU A 88 -5.18 1.70 -5.28
C LEU A 88 -6.30 2.71 -5.03
N TYR A 89 -5.97 3.98 -5.15
CA TYR A 89 -6.92 5.05 -4.92
C TYR A 89 -7.43 5.58 -6.24
N GLN A 90 -8.71 5.95 -6.26
CA GLN A 90 -9.26 6.53 -7.46
C GLN A 90 -8.75 7.96 -7.64
N SER A 91 -8.75 8.38 -8.89
CA SER A 91 -8.39 9.75 -9.22
C SER A 91 -9.50 10.69 -8.79
N THR A 92 -9.14 11.84 -8.26
CA THR A 92 -10.12 12.83 -7.85
C THR A 92 -9.76 14.18 -8.45
N PRO A 93 -10.75 15.08 -8.61
CA PRO A 93 -10.44 16.39 -9.18
C PRO A 93 -9.51 17.21 -8.31
N ASP A 94 -9.58 17.01 -6.98
CA ASP A 94 -8.76 17.76 -6.05
C ASP A 94 -8.06 16.80 -5.12
N ILE A 95 -7.02 17.29 -4.47
CA ILE A 95 -6.33 16.49 -3.47
C ILE A 95 -7.25 16.33 -2.26
N ILE A 96 -7.45 15.09 -1.86
CA ILE A 96 -8.26 14.78 -0.69
C ILE A 96 -7.36 14.39 0.45
N LYS A 97 -7.54 15.07 1.59
CA LYS A 97 -6.76 14.75 2.76
C LYS A 97 -7.54 13.81 3.64
N HIS A 98 -7.05 12.60 3.77
CA HIS A 98 -7.71 11.60 4.60
C HIS A 98 -7.34 11.79 6.05
N GLY A 99 -8.14 11.24 6.94
CA GLY A 99 -7.83 11.27 8.34
C GLY A 99 -6.57 10.48 8.64
N GLU A 100 -5.83 10.94 9.63
CA GLU A 100 -4.62 10.24 10.03
C GLU A 100 -4.98 8.99 10.82
N HIS A 101 -4.19 7.96 10.63
CA HIS A 101 -4.42 6.72 11.33
C HIS A 101 -3.12 5.93 11.38
N VAL A 102 -3.08 4.93 12.23
CA VAL A 102 -1.96 4.00 12.26
C VAL A 102 -2.49 2.62 12.00
N ASP A 103 -1.69 1.82 11.32
CA ASP A 103 -2.08 0.46 10.99
C ASP A 103 -2.03 -0.45 12.21
N PHE A 104 -1.08 -0.21 13.08
CA PHE A 104 -0.90 -1.00 14.30
C PHE A 104 -0.66 -0.03 15.43
N ASP A 105 -1.30 -0.31 16.56
CA ASP A 105 -1.32 0.64 17.64
C ASP A 105 -0.63 0.13 18.89
N TRP A 106 0.31 -0.78 18.77
CA TRP A 106 0.90 -1.39 19.94
C TRP A 106 2.10 -0.63 20.47
N GLU A 107 2.62 0.30 19.73
CA GLU A 107 3.89 0.87 20.11
C GLU A 107 3.93 2.33 20.15
N HIS A 108 2.89 2.94 20.47
CA HIS A 108 2.88 4.37 20.51
C HIS A 108 3.38 4.86 21.81
N LYS A 109 4.58 4.92 21.91
CA LYS A 109 5.21 5.41 23.13
C LYS A 109 6.08 6.56 22.83
#